data_b71cfe77bc3972b36cc044b84b0a8e70
#
_entry.id   b71cfe77bc3972b36cc044b84b0a8e70
#
_cell.length_a   1.000
_cell.length_b   1.000
_cell.length_c   1.000
_cell.angle_alpha   90.00
_cell.angle_beta   90.00
_cell.angle_gamma   90.00
#
_symmetry.space_group_name_H-M   'P 1'
#
loop_
_entity.id
_entity.type
_entity.pdbx_description
1 polymer ?
#
loop_
_entity_poly.entity_id
_entity_poly.type
_entity_poly.pdbx_seq_one_letter_code
_entity_poly.pdbx_strand_id
1 'polypeptide(L)'
;MALWIESNGKPLLYAVGRMAMPLFALIFAFNMAKQPGRAQELAKRQWKWAIITQPFFAFAFYDHQPWYALNILLVFAVCSQLVAWIYPRTQYCWIKSILLIAIFAWPLSLASYGLAGIAFVLISVLMLASIAPDKVVLLLWVLSLISLNAASLMTAPIIEVIAFGIIPTLFLPLFMLTLTDSAKATGKRFLPRQTFYWLYCGHLMVLGIVSALLRTWGI
;
A
#
# COMPACT_ATOMS: atom_id res chain seq x y z
N MET A 1 15.18 3.32 -2.76
CA MET A 1 14.72 3.90 -1.46
C MET A 1 15.67 3.56 -0.32
N ALA A 2 16.20 2.33 -0.22
CA ALA A 2 17.23 1.99 0.78
C ALA A 2 18.51 2.85 0.65
N LEU A 3 19.01 3.05 -0.57
CA LEU A 3 20.20 3.87 -0.85
C LEU A 3 20.11 5.33 -0.37
N TRP A 4 18.89 5.88 -0.29
CA TRP A 4 18.66 7.25 0.18
C TRP A 4 18.84 7.40 1.70
N ILE A 5 18.67 6.33 2.44
CA ILE A 5 18.79 6.27 3.90
C ILE A 5 20.25 6.18 4.30
N GLU A 6 21.02 5.35 3.60
CA GLU A 6 22.45 5.19 3.84
C GLU A 6 23.22 6.48 3.56
N SER A 7 22.79 7.27 2.54
CA SER A 7 23.50 8.50 2.17
C SER A 7 23.20 9.72 3.06
N ASN A 8 22.03 9.78 3.73
CA ASN A 8 21.56 10.99 4.41
C ASN A 8 21.27 10.87 5.91
N GLY A 9 21.49 9.73 6.54
CA GLY A 9 21.41 9.55 8.00
C GLY A 9 20.07 9.92 8.64
N LYS A 10 18.93 9.72 7.95
CA LYS A 10 17.61 10.09 8.47
C LYS A 10 16.71 8.87 8.71
N PRO A 11 17.04 8.01 9.68
CA PRO A 11 16.29 6.76 9.96
C PRO A 11 14.82 7.01 10.32
N LEU A 12 14.50 8.16 10.92
CA LEU A 12 13.12 8.53 11.27
C LEU A 12 12.23 8.75 10.04
N LEU A 13 12.73 9.41 9.00
CA LEU A 13 11.95 9.61 7.76
C LEU A 13 11.69 8.28 7.05
N TYR A 14 12.64 7.36 7.11
CA TYR A 14 12.44 6.01 6.63
C TYR A 14 11.35 5.27 7.41
N ALA A 15 11.40 5.30 8.73
CA ALA A 15 10.40 4.68 9.59
C ALA A 15 8.99 5.22 9.29
N VAL A 16 8.84 6.55 9.19
CA VAL A 16 7.56 7.20 8.83
C VAL A 16 7.07 6.74 7.45
N GLY A 17 7.96 6.69 6.45
CA GLY A 17 7.62 6.20 5.12
C GLY A 17 7.15 4.74 5.12
N ARG A 18 7.74 3.90 5.97
CA ARG A 18 7.35 2.48 6.11
C ARG A 18 5.99 2.27 6.77
N MET A 19 5.55 3.18 7.63
CA MET A 19 4.23 3.12 8.27
C MET A 19 3.08 3.43 7.29
N ALA A 20 3.32 4.23 6.26
CA ALA A 20 2.28 4.74 5.38
C ALA A 20 1.52 3.63 4.65
N MET A 21 2.25 2.67 4.05
CA MET A 21 1.62 1.58 3.30
C MET A 21 0.72 0.69 4.17
N PRO A 22 1.15 0.16 5.32
CA PRO A 22 0.29 -0.63 6.19
C PRO A 22 -0.95 0.13 6.66
N LEU A 23 -0.82 1.41 6.98
CA LEU A 23 -1.94 2.25 7.40
C LEU A 23 -2.99 2.38 6.29
N PHE A 24 -2.57 2.75 5.08
CA PHE A 24 -3.48 2.85 3.93
C PHE A 24 -4.10 1.51 3.59
N ALA A 25 -3.33 0.42 3.66
CA ALA A 25 -3.83 -0.93 3.41
C ALA A 25 -4.90 -1.35 4.43
N LEU A 26 -4.73 -1.03 5.71
CA LEU A 26 -5.74 -1.30 6.73
C LEU A 26 -7.03 -0.49 6.54
N ILE A 27 -6.92 0.81 6.26
CA ILE A 27 -8.07 1.66 5.96
C ILE A 27 -8.81 1.12 4.72
N PHE A 28 -8.08 0.74 3.70
CA PHE A 28 -8.63 0.11 2.50
C PHE A 28 -9.32 -1.21 2.82
N ALA A 29 -8.65 -2.11 3.54
CA ALA A 29 -9.15 -3.42 3.91
C ALA A 29 -10.42 -3.33 4.78
N PHE A 30 -10.45 -2.40 5.73
CA PHE A 30 -11.63 -2.14 6.56
C PHE A 30 -12.86 -1.71 5.73
N ASN A 31 -12.65 -0.79 4.77
CA ASN A 31 -13.73 -0.35 3.88
C ASN A 31 -14.22 -1.50 2.98
N MET A 32 -13.30 -2.33 2.51
CA MET A 32 -13.59 -3.48 1.65
C MET A 32 -14.32 -4.58 2.43
N ALA A 33 -13.87 -4.92 3.62
CA ALA A 33 -14.47 -5.93 4.48
C ALA A 33 -15.90 -5.59 4.90
N LYS A 34 -16.15 -4.29 5.19
CA LYS A 34 -17.50 -3.82 5.54
C LYS A 34 -18.50 -3.85 4.39
N GLN A 35 -18.05 -3.67 3.15
CA GLN A 35 -18.94 -3.56 1.99
C GLN A 35 -18.38 -4.30 0.77
N PRO A 36 -18.20 -5.65 0.83
CA PRO A 36 -17.59 -6.43 -0.25
C PRO A 36 -18.42 -6.39 -1.54
N GLY A 37 -19.75 -6.24 -1.44
CA GLY A 37 -20.63 -6.06 -2.61
C GLY A 37 -20.35 -4.81 -3.45
N ARG A 38 -19.64 -3.82 -2.91
CA ARG A 38 -19.22 -2.61 -3.63
C ARG A 38 -17.79 -2.69 -4.17
N ALA A 39 -17.15 -3.85 -4.10
CA ALA A 39 -15.77 -4.03 -4.52
C ALA A 39 -15.55 -3.61 -5.98
N GLN A 40 -16.50 -3.88 -6.89
CA GLN A 40 -16.40 -3.48 -8.30
C GLN A 40 -16.43 -1.95 -8.50
N GLU A 41 -17.24 -1.23 -7.74
CA GLU A 41 -17.26 0.24 -7.79
C GLU A 41 -15.95 0.82 -7.25
N LEU A 42 -15.44 0.21 -6.16
CA LEU A 42 -14.17 0.60 -5.58
C LEU A 42 -13.02 0.33 -6.54
N ALA A 43 -13.00 -0.85 -7.20
CA ALA A 43 -12.02 -1.20 -8.21
C ALA A 43 -11.99 -0.17 -9.36
N LYS A 44 -13.14 0.15 -9.96
CA LYS A 44 -13.23 1.18 -11.02
C LYS A 44 -12.63 2.52 -10.59
N ARG A 45 -12.91 2.95 -9.35
CA ARG A 45 -12.36 4.18 -8.80
C ARG A 45 -10.86 4.11 -8.57
N GLN A 46 -10.36 2.99 -8.03
CA GLN A 46 -8.94 2.77 -7.81
C GLN A 46 -8.17 2.74 -9.13
N TRP A 47 -8.64 2.01 -10.14
CA TRP A 47 -8.05 2.01 -11.47
C TRP A 47 -7.96 3.41 -12.08
N LYS A 48 -9.07 4.17 -12.03
CA LYS A 48 -9.09 5.55 -12.52
C LYS A 48 -8.00 6.40 -11.88
N TRP A 49 -7.92 6.41 -10.54
CA TRP A 49 -6.95 7.22 -9.82
C TRP A 49 -5.53 6.70 -9.96
N ALA A 50 -5.33 5.41 -10.03
CA ALA A 50 -4.03 4.80 -10.27
C ALA A 50 -3.44 5.24 -11.63
N ILE A 51 -4.27 5.26 -12.68
CA ILE A 51 -3.87 5.73 -14.01
C ILE A 51 -3.59 7.24 -14.00
N ILE A 52 -4.46 8.05 -13.37
CA ILE A 52 -4.27 9.50 -13.28
C ILE A 52 -2.98 9.85 -12.52
N THR A 53 -2.66 9.12 -11.45
CA THR A 53 -1.49 9.41 -10.61
C THR A 53 -0.19 8.84 -11.17
N GLN A 54 -0.23 7.92 -12.13
CA GLN A 54 0.95 7.28 -12.69
C GLN A 54 1.96 8.26 -13.31
N PRO A 55 1.55 9.27 -14.12
CA PRO A 55 2.48 10.27 -14.64
C PRO A 55 3.17 11.09 -13.55
N PHE A 56 2.44 11.46 -12.49
CA PHE A 56 3.02 12.19 -11.35
C PHE A 56 4.01 11.34 -10.57
N PHE A 57 3.71 10.04 -10.43
CA PHE A 57 4.63 9.08 -9.83
C PHE A 57 5.91 8.93 -10.66
N ALA A 58 5.79 8.72 -11.97
CA ALA A 58 6.93 8.63 -12.88
C ALA A 58 7.78 9.91 -12.86
N PHE A 59 7.16 11.09 -12.80
CA PHE A 59 7.84 12.36 -12.68
C PHE A 59 8.58 12.51 -11.33
N ALA A 60 7.92 12.17 -10.21
CA ALA A 60 8.49 12.28 -8.87
C ALA A 60 9.71 11.37 -8.66
N PHE A 61 9.73 10.20 -9.29
CA PHE A 61 10.76 9.18 -9.12
C PHE A 61 11.61 8.93 -10.37
N TYR A 62 11.66 9.90 -11.28
CA TYR A 62 12.31 9.78 -12.58
C TYR A 62 13.74 9.22 -12.50
N ASP A 63 14.54 9.65 -11.51
CA ASP A 63 15.94 9.22 -11.34
C ASP A 63 16.10 7.94 -10.52
N HIS A 64 15.05 7.52 -9.80
CA HIS A 64 15.15 6.44 -8.82
C HIS A 64 14.40 5.18 -9.25
N GLN A 65 13.44 5.31 -10.17
CA GLN A 65 12.61 4.20 -10.61
C GLN A 65 12.46 4.23 -12.14
N PRO A 66 12.41 3.05 -12.78
CA PRO A 66 12.13 3.00 -14.21
C PRO A 66 10.71 3.53 -14.49
N TRP A 67 10.51 4.13 -15.66
CA TRP A 67 9.24 4.76 -16.06
C TRP A 67 8.03 3.80 -16.02
N TYR A 68 8.29 2.49 -16.13
CA TYR A 68 7.27 1.43 -16.05
C TYR A 68 7.03 0.92 -14.61
N ALA A 69 7.71 1.44 -13.62
CA ALA A 69 7.42 1.14 -12.23
C ALA A 69 6.06 1.72 -11.84
N LEU A 70 5.25 0.94 -11.16
CA LEU A 70 3.86 1.27 -10.90
C LEU A 70 3.67 1.85 -9.50
N ASN A 71 2.77 2.84 -9.39
CA ASN A 71 2.43 3.46 -8.13
C ASN A 71 1.59 2.55 -7.21
N ILE A 72 1.54 2.87 -5.93
CA ILE A 72 0.89 2.05 -4.90
C ILE A 72 -0.65 1.92 -5.08
N LEU A 73 -1.31 2.87 -5.73
CA LEU A 73 -2.75 2.78 -5.98
C LEU A 73 -3.11 1.61 -6.91
N LEU A 74 -2.16 1.17 -7.75
CA LEU A 74 -2.33 -0.04 -8.56
C LEU A 74 -2.39 -1.31 -7.73
N VAL A 75 -1.67 -1.39 -6.59
CA VAL A 75 -1.82 -2.51 -5.64
C VAL A 75 -3.27 -2.56 -5.13
N PHE A 76 -3.83 -1.42 -4.71
CA PHE A 76 -5.20 -1.35 -4.24
C PHE A 76 -6.22 -1.62 -5.35
N ALA A 77 -5.95 -1.18 -6.59
CA ALA A 77 -6.79 -1.46 -7.75
C ALA A 77 -6.84 -2.97 -8.04
N VAL A 78 -5.67 -3.62 -8.06
CA VAL A 78 -5.56 -5.09 -8.23
C VAL A 78 -6.32 -5.80 -7.11
N CYS A 79 -6.09 -5.47 -5.84
CA CYS A 79 -6.77 -6.10 -4.71
C CYS A 79 -8.29 -5.90 -4.76
N SER A 80 -8.77 -4.69 -5.11
CA SER A 80 -10.20 -4.43 -5.27
C SER A 80 -10.81 -5.29 -6.37
N GLN A 81 -10.10 -5.44 -7.48
CA GLN A 81 -10.56 -6.24 -8.63
C GLN A 81 -10.61 -7.73 -8.29
N LEU A 82 -9.61 -8.24 -7.55
CA LEU A 82 -9.59 -9.63 -7.06
C LEU A 82 -10.80 -9.90 -6.15
N VAL A 83 -11.05 -9.04 -5.18
CA VAL A 83 -12.23 -9.17 -4.30
C VAL A 83 -13.53 -9.10 -5.10
N ALA A 84 -13.63 -8.19 -6.08
CA ALA A 84 -14.81 -8.03 -6.92
C ALA A 84 -15.11 -9.26 -7.79
N TRP A 85 -14.12 -10.07 -8.12
CA TRP A 85 -14.31 -11.30 -8.88
C TRP A 85 -14.52 -12.53 -7.99
N ILE A 86 -13.79 -12.63 -6.90
CA ILE A 86 -13.77 -13.80 -6.02
C ILE A 86 -14.99 -13.83 -5.10
N TYR A 87 -15.37 -12.67 -4.51
CA TYR A 87 -16.45 -12.60 -3.53
C TYR A 87 -17.80 -13.07 -4.11
N PRO A 88 -18.27 -12.53 -5.27
CA PRO A 88 -19.52 -13.00 -5.91
C PRO A 88 -19.33 -14.28 -6.72
N ARG A 89 -18.13 -14.89 -6.73
CA ARG A 89 -17.78 -16.09 -7.53
C ARG A 89 -18.15 -15.93 -9.00
N THR A 90 -17.69 -14.82 -9.61
CA THR A 90 -17.91 -14.57 -11.03
C THR A 90 -17.33 -15.68 -11.90
N GLN A 91 -17.89 -15.86 -13.10
CA GLN A 91 -17.41 -16.85 -14.05
C GLN A 91 -15.91 -16.68 -14.34
N TYR A 92 -15.16 -17.79 -14.26
CA TYR A 92 -13.70 -17.83 -14.42
C TYR A 92 -12.94 -16.92 -13.47
N CYS A 93 -13.49 -16.64 -12.26
CA CYS A 93 -12.85 -15.74 -11.29
C CYS A 93 -11.40 -16.10 -10.98
N TRP A 94 -11.08 -17.38 -10.82
CA TRP A 94 -9.72 -17.84 -10.52
C TRP A 94 -8.75 -17.60 -11.66
N ILE A 95 -9.15 -17.89 -12.91
CA ILE A 95 -8.33 -17.66 -14.10
C ILE A 95 -8.04 -16.17 -14.26
N LYS A 96 -9.08 -15.34 -14.17
CA LYS A 96 -8.94 -13.88 -14.25
C LYS A 96 -8.01 -13.33 -13.15
N SER A 97 -8.14 -13.88 -11.93
CA SER A 97 -7.33 -13.47 -10.79
C SER A 97 -5.86 -13.84 -10.96
N ILE A 98 -5.56 -15.06 -11.41
CA ILE A 98 -4.20 -15.51 -11.69
C ILE A 98 -3.57 -14.66 -12.79
N LEU A 99 -4.28 -14.41 -13.89
CA LEU A 99 -3.79 -13.55 -14.98
C LEU A 99 -3.52 -12.13 -14.52
N LEU A 100 -4.41 -11.54 -13.71
CA LEU A 100 -4.23 -10.21 -13.18
C LEU A 100 -2.98 -10.12 -12.30
N ILE A 101 -2.80 -11.08 -11.39
CA ILE A 101 -1.62 -11.17 -10.53
C ILE A 101 -0.35 -11.34 -11.38
N ALA A 102 -0.36 -12.25 -12.35
CA ALA A 102 0.80 -12.51 -13.21
C ALA A 102 1.25 -11.26 -13.99
N ILE A 103 0.29 -10.49 -14.53
CA ILE A 103 0.58 -9.25 -15.28
C ILE A 103 1.17 -8.18 -14.37
N PHE A 104 0.64 -8.01 -13.15
CA PHE A 104 1.01 -6.90 -12.28
C PHE A 104 2.10 -7.24 -11.25
N ALA A 105 2.40 -8.52 -11.00
CA ALA A 105 3.38 -8.94 -10.00
C ALA A 105 4.75 -8.30 -10.20
N TRP A 106 5.28 -8.37 -11.43
CA TRP A 106 6.60 -7.85 -11.73
C TRP A 106 6.66 -6.30 -11.75
N PRO A 107 5.78 -5.55 -12.45
CA PRO A 107 5.83 -4.09 -12.45
C PRO A 107 5.60 -3.48 -11.06
N LEU A 108 4.77 -4.10 -10.22
CA LEU A 108 4.53 -3.64 -8.85
C LEU A 108 5.70 -3.94 -7.92
N SER A 109 6.53 -4.96 -8.19
CA SER A 109 7.69 -5.30 -7.35
C SER A 109 8.78 -4.24 -7.38
N LEU A 110 8.83 -3.41 -8.42
CA LEU A 110 9.87 -2.40 -8.62
C LEU A 110 9.74 -1.21 -7.65
N ALA A 111 8.51 -0.77 -7.34
CA ALA A 111 8.30 0.43 -6.53
C ALA A 111 7.21 0.30 -5.46
N SER A 112 6.33 -0.71 -5.51
CA SER A 112 5.08 -0.73 -4.76
C SER A 112 4.85 -2.03 -3.96
N TYR A 113 5.89 -2.59 -3.39
CA TYR A 113 5.86 -3.80 -2.57
C TYR A 113 5.44 -5.10 -3.30
N GLY A 114 5.10 -5.07 -4.57
CA GLY A 114 4.83 -6.25 -5.38
C GLY A 114 3.80 -7.22 -4.80
N LEU A 115 4.13 -8.50 -4.85
CA LEU A 115 3.29 -9.58 -4.30
C LEU A 115 3.10 -9.47 -2.79
N ALA A 116 4.11 -9.00 -2.03
CA ALA A 116 4.01 -8.81 -0.59
C ALA A 116 2.93 -7.77 -0.25
N GLY A 117 2.87 -6.67 -1.01
CA GLY A 117 1.83 -5.65 -0.86
C GLY A 117 0.42 -6.19 -1.17
N ILE A 118 0.26 -6.96 -2.26
CA ILE A 118 -1.01 -7.60 -2.61
C ILE A 118 -1.43 -8.58 -1.52
N ALA A 119 -0.52 -9.46 -1.09
CA ALA A 119 -0.78 -10.45 -0.04
C ALA A 119 -1.20 -9.77 1.27
N PHE A 120 -0.46 -8.75 1.71
CA PHE A 120 -0.79 -8.01 2.93
C PHE A 120 -2.18 -7.38 2.88
N VAL A 121 -2.55 -6.71 1.77
CA VAL A 121 -3.87 -6.10 1.61
C VAL A 121 -4.98 -7.15 1.64
N LEU A 122 -4.83 -8.25 0.91
CA LEU A 122 -5.86 -9.31 0.86
C LEU A 122 -6.02 -10.03 2.20
N ILE A 123 -4.92 -10.35 2.88
CA ILE A 123 -4.96 -10.97 4.22
C ILE A 123 -5.58 -9.99 5.24
N SER A 124 -5.30 -8.68 5.12
CA SER A 124 -5.95 -7.66 5.95
C SER A 124 -7.47 -7.59 5.70
N VAL A 125 -7.93 -7.75 4.46
CA VAL A 125 -9.37 -7.85 4.15
C VAL A 125 -9.99 -9.08 4.83
N LEU A 126 -9.34 -10.24 4.74
CA LEU A 126 -9.80 -11.48 5.38
C LEU A 126 -9.84 -11.34 6.90
N MET A 127 -8.80 -10.78 7.51
CA MET A 127 -8.71 -10.55 8.95
C MET A 127 -9.86 -9.64 9.43
N LEU A 128 -10.12 -8.54 8.73
CA LEU A 128 -11.13 -7.55 9.14
C LEU A 128 -12.56 -7.93 8.74
N ALA A 129 -12.75 -8.90 7.84
CA ALA A 129 -14.06 -9.46 7.49
C ALA A 129 -14.58 -10.44 8.55
N SER A 130 -13.72 -10.99 9.40
CA SER A 130 -14.08 -11.95 10.45
C SER A 130 -14.30 -11.24 11.78
N ILE A 131 -15.35 -11.63 12.53
CA ILE A 131 -15.62 -11.10 13.87
C ILE A 131 -14.53 -11.56 14.86
N ALA A 132 -14.04 -12.81 14.71
CA ALA A 132 -12.92 -13.38 15.44
C ALA A 132 -11.98 -14.03 14.42
N PRO A 133 -10.90 -13.37 14.01
CA PRO A 133 -9.97 -13.94 13.06
C PRO A 133 -9.29 -15.18 13.65
N ASP A 134 -9.18 -16.24 12.85
CA ASP A 134 -8.45 -17.44 13.21
C ASP A 134 -6.98 -17.11 13.47
N LYS A 135 -6.34 -17.85 14.41
CA LYS A 135 -4.92 -17.70 14.73
C LYS A 135 -4.01 -17.83 13.51
N VAL A 136 -4.41 -18.67 12.54
CA VAL A 136 -3.69 -18.81 11.25
C VAL A 136 -3.75 -17.53 10.44
N VAL A 137 -4.92 -16.90 10.34
CA VAL A 137 -5.08 -15.63 9.60
C VAL A 137 -4.27 -14.52 10.29
N LEU A 138 -4.26 -14.46 11.62
CA LEU A 138 -3.46 -13.49 12.36
C LEU A 138 -1.95 -13.72 12.14
N LEU A 139 -1.50 -14.98 12.18
CA LEU A 139 -0.10 -15.31 11.89
C LEU A 139 0.28 -14.91 10.46
N LEU A 140 -0.53 -15.25 9.47
CA LEU A 140 -0.30 -14.87 8.08
C LEU A 140 -0.28 -13.35 7.90
N TRP A 141 -1.11 -12.62 8.65
CA TRP A 141 -1.14 -11.16 8.64
C TRP A 141 0.18 -10.58 9.17
N VAL A 142 0.68 -11.06 10.31
CA VAL A 142 1.98 -10.64 10.86
C VAL A 142 3.12 -10.99 9.90
N LEU A 143 3.15 -12.19 9.34
CA LEU A 143 4.16 -12.60 8.37
C LEU A 143 4.12 -11.73 7.10
N SER A 144 2.94 -11.37 6.62
CA SER A 144 2.79 -10.47 5.48
C SER A 144 3.28 -9.05 5.77
N LEU A 145 3.09 -8.53 6.99
CA LEU A 145 3.68 -7.26 7.44
C LEU A 145 5.21 -7.30 7.42
N ILE A 146 5.80 -8.38 7.95
CA ILE A 146 7.25 -8.57 7.94
C ILE A 146 7.77 -8.64 6.51
N SER A 147 7.06 -9.32 5.60
CA SER A 147 7.44 -9.48 4.20
C SER A 147 7.50 -8.15 3.42
N LEU A 148 6.79 -7.11 3.87
CA LEU A 148 6.91 -5.76 3.29
C LEU A 148 8.32 -5.18 3.46
N ASN A 149 9.11 -5.69 4.40
CA ASN A 149 10.48 -5.29 4.66
C ASN A 149 11.52 -6.28 4.11
N ALA A 150 11.12 -7.33 3.38
CA ALA A 150 12.01 -8.39 2.93
C ALA A 150 13.20 -7.88 2.09
N ALA A 151 12.96 -6.92 1.19
CA ALA A 151 14.04 -6.32 0.39
C ALA A 151 15.08 -5.59 1.26
N SER A 152 14.64 -4.91 2.31
CA SER A 152 15.54 -4.22 3.25
C SER A 152 16.34 -5.21 4.12
N LEU A 153 15.76 -6.37 4.46
CA LEU A 153 16.46 -7.43 5.21
C LEU A 153 17.65 -8.03 4.43
N MET A 154 17.62 -7.93 3.10
CA MET A 154 18.70 -8.43 2.24
C MET A 154 19.82 -7.39 2.00
N THR A 155 19.54 -6.11 2.23
CA THR A 155 20.43 -5.00 1.82
C THR A 155 20.95 -4.15 2.96
N ALA A 156 20.37 -4.22 4.16
CA ALA A 156 20.73 -3.40 5.30
C ALA A 156 20.99 -4.24 6.56
N PRO A 157 21.71 -3.69 7.57
CA PRO A 157 21.93 -4.38 8.85
C PRO A 157 20.61 -4.77 9.52
N ILE A 158 20.51 -6.01 9.98
CA ILE A 158 19.29 -6.58 10.56
C ILE A 158 18.73 -5.71 11.70
N ILE A 159 19.60 -5.17 12.57
CA ILE A 159 19.19 -4.34 13.70
C ILE A 159 18.47 -3.07 13.24
N GLU A 160 18.97 -2.41 12.20
CA GLU A 160 18.36 -1.20 11.63
C GLU A 160 17.03 -1.51 10.96
N VAL A 161 16.93 -2.62 10.24
CA VAL A 161 15.68 -3.06 9.60
C VAL A 161 14.62 -3.41 10.66
N ILE A 162 15.02 -4.04 11.77
CA ILE A 162 14.11 -4.32 12.86
C ILE A 162 13.65 -3.01 13.52
N ALA A 163 14.57 -2.13 13.89
CA ALA A 163 14.27 -0.91 14.65
C ALA A 163 13.46 0.11 13.82
N PHE A 164 13.83 0.35 12.57
CA PHE A 164 13.25 1.41 11.74
C PHE A 164 12.32 0.91 10.62
N GLY A 165 12.31 -0.38 10.36
CA GLY A 165 11.42 -1.01 9.36
C GLY A 165 10.30 -1.80 10.02
N ILE A 166 10.64 -2.90 10.70
CA ILE A 166 9.65 -3.88 11.19
C ILE A 166 8.84 -3.32 12.36
N ILE A 167 9.51 -2.77 13.39
CA ILE A 167 8.82 -2.25 14.59
C ILE A 167 7.81 -1.16 14.22
N PRO A 168 8.16 -0.09 13.47
CA PRO A 168 7.19 0.93 13.07
C PRO A 168 6.05 0.36 12.20
N THR A 169 6.38 -0.59 11.30
CA THR A 169 5.40 -1.23 10.42
C THR A 169 4.37 -2.04 11.20
N LEU A 170 4.76 -2.68 12.31
CA LEU A 170 3.87 -3.44 13.18
C LEU A 170 3.12 -2.55 14.17
N PHE A 171 3.81 -1.60 14.78
CA PHE A 171 3.27 -0.78 15.87
C PHE A 171 2.07 0.07 15.42
N LEU A 172 2.20 0.81 14.34
CA LEU A 172 1.14 1.73 13.90
C LEU A 172 -0.16 1.01 13.51
N PRO A 173 -0.15 -0.09 12.73
CA PRO A 173 -1.36 -0.85 12.44
C PRO A 173 -2.04 -1.43 13.68
N LEU A 174 -1.27 -2.00 14.61
CA LEU A 174 -1.80 -2.53 15.87
C LEU A 174 -2.41 -1.41 16.72
N PHE A 175 -1.72 -0.28 16.84
CA PHE A 175 -2.22 0.90 17.54
C PHE A 175 -3.52 1.43 16.91
N MET A 176 -3.59 1.50 15.58
CA MET A 176 -4.81 1.92 14.89
C MET A 176 -5.98 0.96 15.08
N LEU A 177 -5.74 -0.35 15.13
CA LEU A 177 -6.78 -1.33 15.42
C LEU A 177 -7.35 -1.11 16.83
N THR A 178 -6.51 -0.87 17.84
CA THR A 178 -6.96 -0.59 19.21
C THR A 178 -7.73 0.73 19.32
N LEU A 179 -7.32 1.77 18.58
CA LEU A 179 -8.05 3.05 18.55
C LEU A 179 -9.42 2.93 17.87
N THR A 180 -9.54 2.14 16.80
CA THR A 180 -10.83 1.97 16.10
C THR A 180 -11.86 1.22 16.94
N ASP A 181 -11.44 0.31 17.80
CA ASP A 181 -12.32 -0.38 18.76
C ASP A 181 -12.85 0.57 19.84
N SER A 182 -12.07 1.58 20.19
CA SER A 182 -12.41 2.58 21.22
C SER A 182 -13.22 3.78 20.65
N ALA A 183 -13.13 4.04 19.37
CA ALA A 183 -13.74 5.20 18.74
C ALA A 183 -15.20 4.95 18.37
N LYS A 184 -16.14 5.66 19.02
CA LYS A 184 -17.54 5.70 18.59
C LYS A 184 -17.64 6.40 17.24
N ALA A 185 -18.07 5.66 16.22
CA ALA A 185 -18.24 6.21 14.87
C ALA A 185 -19.32 7.31 14.88
N THR A 186 -18.94 8.55 14.70
CA THR A 186 -19.84 9.72 14.67
C THR A 186 -20.68 9.84 13.38
N GLY A 187 -20.64 8.85 12.50
CA GLY A 187 -21.48 8.74 11.31
C GLY A 187 -21.25 9.78 10.20
N LYS A 188 -20.72 10.94 10.51
CA LYS A 188 -20.47 12.02 9.52
C LYS A 188 -19.03 11.92 8.99
N ARG A 189 -18.88 11.91 7.67
CA ARG A 189 -17.57 11.96 7.03
C ARG A 189 -16.99 13.35 7.15
N PHE A 190 -15.79 13.45 7.72
CA PHE A 190 -15.07 14.72 7.82
C PHE A 190 -14.54 15.21 6.46
N LEU A 191 -14.13 14.30 5.56
CA LEU A 191 -13.54 14.62 4.27
C LEU A 191 -14.33 14.01 3.10
N PRO A 192 -14.35 14.69 1.93
CA PRO A 192 -14.89 14.14 0.69
C PRO A 192 -14.19 12.83 0.29
N ARG A 193 -14.91 11.96 -0.45
CA ARG A 193 -14.40 10.63 -0.85
C ARG A 193 -13.13 10.64 -1.69
N GLN A 194 -12.83 11.75 -2.36
CA GLN A 194 -11.71 11.86 -3.29
C GLN A 194 -10.50 12.59 -2.70
N THR A 195 -10.60 13.16 -1.50
CA THR A 195 -9.57 13.99 -0.89
C THR A 195 -8.23 13.27 -0.80
N PHE A 196 -8.22 11.99 -0.39
CA PHE A 196 -6.97 11.22 -0.29
C PHE A 196 -6.26 11.02 -1.63
N TYR A 197 -7.01 10.86 -2.72
CA TYR A 197 -6.42 10.74 -4.06
C TYR A 197 -5.79 12.04 -4.53
N TRP A 198 -6.47 13.17 -4.30
CA TRP A 198 -5.94 14.50 -4.59
C TRP A 198 -4.70 14.82 -3.76
N LEU A 199 -4.72 14.49 -2.45
CA LEU A 199 -3.55 14.66 -1.59
C LEU A 199 -2.38 13.80 -2.05
N TYR A 200 -2.63 12.55 -2.45
CA TYR A 200 -1.59 11.68 -2.99
C TYR A 200 -1.02 12.21 -4.29
N CYS A 201 -1.86 12.64 -5.24
CA CYS A 201 -1.42 13.22 -6.49
C CYS A 201 -0.64 14.53 -6.28
N GLY A 202 -1.15 15.43 -5.43
CA GLY A 202 -0.50 16.70 -5.09
C GLY A 202 0.85 16.51 -4.40
N HIS A 203 0.95 15.58 -3.47
CA HIS A 203 2.20 15.23 -2.81
C HIS A 203 3.25 14.71 -3.82
N LEU A 204 2.88 13.83 -4.75
CA LEU A 204 3.78 13.36 -5.80
C LEU A 204 4.22 14.49 -6.73
N MET A 205 3.31 15.41 -7.08
CA MET A 205 3.64 16.58 -7.88
C MET A 205 4.67 17.48 -7.19
N VAL A 206 4.47 17.76 -5.91
CA VAL A 206 5.42 18.56 -5.10
C VAL A 206 6.79 17.89 -5.04
N LEU A 207 6.84 16.57 -4.79
CA LEU A 207 8.10 15.82 -4.79
C LEU A 207 8.80 15.87 -6.14
N GLY A 208 8.06 15.74 -7.25
CA GLY A 208 8.63 15.82 -8.59
C GLY A 208 9.20 17.20 -8.91
N ILE A 209 8.50 18.27 -8.52
CA ILE A 209 8.99 19.66 -8.69
C ILE A 209 10.26 19.88 -7.85
N VAL A 210 10.26 19.48 -6.58
CA VAL A 210 11.44 19.61 -5.71
C VAL A 210 12.63 18.83 -6.28
N SER A 211 12.43 17.59 -6.71
CA SER A 211 13.46 16.78 -7.34
C SER A 211 14.00 17.43 -8.63
N ALA A 212 13.14 17.99 -9.46
CA ALA A 212 13.55 18.71 -10.68
C ALA A 212 14.37 19.97 -10.36
N LEU A 213 13.95 20.75 -9.35
CA LEU A 213 14.70 21.94 -8.92
C LEU A 213 16.09 21.60 -8.36
N LEU A 214 16.19 20.57 -7.51
CA LEU A 214 17.48 20.11 -6.97
C LEU A 214 18.45 19.70 -8.08
N ARG A 215 17.94 19.03 -9.12
CA ARG A 215 18.74 18.67 -10.33
C ARG A 215 19.27 19.90 -11.06
N THR A 216 18.47 20.95 -11.23
CA THR A 216 18.92 22.17 -11.91
C THR A 216 20.00 22.93 -11.13
N TRP A 217 20.03 22.72 -9.80
CA TRP A 217 21.04 23.35 -8.91
C TRP A 217 22.27 22.47 -8.66
N GLY A 218 22.32 21.26 -9.27
CA GLY A 218 23.47 20.36 -9.16
C GLY A 218 23.66 19.71 -7.78
N ILE A 219 22.57 19.64 -7.00
CA ILE A 219 22.55 19.04 -5.66
C ILE A 219 21.90 17.66 -5.69
#